data_ad08cfbad07453205b4e5d67b3e8dc46
#
_entry.id   ad08cfbad07453205b4e5d67b3e8dc46
#
_cell.length_a   1.000
_cell.length_b   1.000
_cell.length_c   1.000
_cell.angle_alpha   90.00
_cell.angle_beta   90.00
_cell.angle_gamma   90.00
#
_symmetry.space_group_name_H-M   'P 1'
#
loop_
_entity.id
_entity.type
_entity.pdbx_description
1 polymer ?
#
loop_
_entity_poly.entity_id
_entity_poly.type
_entity_poly.pdbx_seq_one_letter_code
_entity_poly.pdbx_strand_id
1 'polypeptide(L)'
;MVLKSKSPEVLTYQEAFNVNRQRWCQVTDRIVTEYLKARERDEKGARSPYVKFTLAKLKDLPEKPFDYEVRALDPLSGLICRVRKSGVKTLEVFKKPSGSHRPVRIKIGTVGDLPLTGPGKSVKKRLQVVLSDLEGGINPNAERKSRRLKEEGEKLTLSEALDTYISSVRLKESTAQSYRNTIENNLEDEQESQLSDLLNKQLLFNLQSRITKKAGPYAANATMRVLRAVANASREDLADDSGDSPIPPWPIKGRRQVKKFWNPTERRTGWIKPEYLKDWWKATEALPNEYEGNGELARDYLQFVLLSGLRRREATSLRWEDIDFKVNSFKITDTKNNKGLELPCSDYMMKILKRRKGESVTGPFELKEPKKMVAWVRGRSGVEFMIHDLRRSFITYAESLDFGGYTIKALVNHSLGNSRDVTEGYLQLSVERLRKPMQEITRYVLAKAKSRSVVRIGGRKDGSM
;
A
#
# COMPACT_ATOMS: atom_id res chain seq x y z
N MET A 1 55.61 2.37 -32.33
CA MET A 1 54.57 1.67 -31.57
C MET A 1 53.49 1.23 -32.52
N VAL A 2 53.46 -0.07 -32.86
CA VAL A 2 52.75 -0.63 -34.03
C VAL A 2 51.34 -1.03 -33.59
N LEU A 3 50.35 -0.39 -34.20
CA LEU A 3 48.95 -0.79 -34.09
C LEU A 3 48.71 -2.06 -34.94
N LYS A 4 48.48 -3.19 -34.26
CA LYS A 4 47.98 -4.41 -34.90
C LYS A 4 46.53 -4.23 -35.27
N SER A 5 46.27 -4.11 -36.58
CA SER A 5 44.97 -4.25 -37.21
C SER A 5 44.50 -5.70 -37.08
N LYS A 6 43.35 -5.92 -36.41
CA LYS A 6 42.63 -7.20 -36.49
C LYS A 6 42.06 -7.33 -37.91
N SER A 7 42.44 -8.37 -38.61
CA SER A 7 41.84 -8.79 -39.88
C SER A 7 40.36 -9.18 -39.66
N PRO A 8 39.47 -8.85 -40.62
CA PRO A 8 38.07 -9.28 -40.54
C PRO A 8 38.00 -10.80 -40.70
N GLU A 9 37.30 -11.47 -39.76
CA GLU A 9 36.97 -12.89 -39.85
C GLU A 9 36.17 -13.12 -41.15
N VAL A 10 36.75 -13.91 -42.06
CA VAL A 10 36.09 -14.35 -43.28
C VAL A 10 35.09 -15.44 -42.89
N LEU A 11 33.81 -15.09 -42.85
CA LEU A 11 32.72 -16.05 -42.71
C LEU A 11 32.78 -17.07 -43.84
N THR A 12 32.68 -18.34 -43.53
CA THR A 12 32.61 -19.39 -44.52
C THR A 12 31.38 -19.22 -45.42
N TYR A 13 31.45 -19.66 -46.69
CA TYR A 13 30.33 -19.53 -47.62
C TYR A 13 29.02 -20.13 -47.12
N GLN A 14 29.10 -21.10 -46.23
CA GLN A 14 27.97 -21.80 -45.61
C GLN A 14 27.32 -20.96 -44.49
N GLU A 15 28.10 -20.22 -43.73
CA GLU A 15 27.61 -19.31 -42.71
C GLU A 15 26.95 -18.07 -43.30
N ALA A 16 27.55 -17.52 -44.37
CA ALA A 16 26.97 -16.43 -45.14
C ALA A 16 25.64 -16.82 -45.83
N PHE A 17 25.54 -18.06 -46.31
CA PHE A 17 24.33 -18.60 -46.92
C PHE A 17 23.21 -18.83 -45.90
N ASN A 18 23.53 -19.31 -44.70
CA ASN A 18 22.57 -19.53 -43.61
C ASN A 18 22.05 -18.21 -43.03
N VAL A 19 22.92 -17.23 -42.86
CA VAL A 19 22.51 -15.87 -42.41
C VAL A 19 21.60 -15.20 -43.44
N ASN A 20 21.90 -15.34 -44.73
CA ASN A 20 21.03 -14.82 -45.79
C ASN A 20 19.69 -15.57 -45.86
N ARG A 21 19.68 -16.90 -45.70
CA ARG A 21 18.45 -17.69 -45.71
C ARG A 21 17.54 -17.34 -44.55
N GLN A 22 18.07 -17.14 -43.32
CA GLN A 22 17.29 -16.68 -42.20
C GLN A 22 16.73 -15.25 -42.37
N ARG A 23 17.53 -14.33 -42.95
CA ARG A 23 17.05 -12.99 -43.32
C ARG A 23 15.97 -13.02 -44.38
N TRP A 24 16.09 -13.86 -45.40
CA TRP A 24 15.07 -14.03 -46.45
C TRP A 24 13.77 -14.63 -45.87
N CYS A 25 13.85 -15.62 -45.03
CA CYS A 25 12.66 -16.15 -44.32
C CYS A 25 11.96 -15.08 -43.48
N GLN A 26 12.72 -14.30 -42.70
CA GLN A 26 12.13 -13.21 -41.89
C GLN A 26 11.53 -12.09 -42.74
N VAL A 27 12.12 -11.76 -43.87
CA VAL A 27 11.61 -10.74 -44.80
C VAL A 27 10.35 -11.25 -45.51
N THR A 28 10.33 -12.50 -45.96
CA THR A 28 9.15 -13.11 -46.58
C THR A 28 8.01 -13.26 -45.60
N ASP A 29 8.27 -13.71 -44.38
CA ASP A 29 7.25 -13.79 -43.33
C ASP A 29 6.68 -12.41 -42.96
N ARG A 30 7.52 -11.38 -42.91
CA ARG A 30 7.09 -10.01 -42.68
C ARG A 30 6.22 -9.47 -43.81
N ILE A 31 6.64 -9.68 -45.08
CA ILE A 31 5.87 -9.24 -46.24
C ILE A 31 4.54 -9.99 -46.34
N VAL A 32 4.53 -11.31 -46.12
CA VAL A 32 3.29 -12.11 -46.06
C VAL A 32 2.39 -11.64 -44.92
N THR A 33 2.97 -11.38 -43.76
CA THR A 33 2.20 -10.87 -42.60
C THR A 33 1.62 -9.47 -42.88
N GLU A 34 2.39 -8.57 -43.50
CA GLU A 34 1.91 -7.24 -43.86
C GLU A 34 0.86 -7.30 -44.98
N TYR A 35 1.03 -8.17 -45.97
CA TYR A 35 0.04 -8.41 -47.03
C TYR A 35 -1.27 -8.97 -46.47
N LEU A 36 -1.21 -9.95 -45.56
CA LEU A 36 -2.38 -10.49 -44.88
C LEU A 36 -3.09 -9.42 -44.01
N LYS A 37 -2.32 -8.60 -43.30
CA LYS A 37 -2.85 -7.46 -42.54
C LYS A 37 -3.48 -6.39 -43.44
N ALA A 38 -2.89 -6.10 -44.59
CA ALA A 38 -3.45 -5.16 -45.57
C ALA A 38 -4.76 -5.70 -46.14
N ARG A 39 -4.78 -6.98 -46.56
CA ARG A 39 -5.98 -7.66 -47.02
C ARG A 39 -7.09 -7.71 -45.97
N GLU A 40 -6.74 -7.99 -44.70
CA GLU A 40 -7.66 -7.88 -43.58
C GLU A 40 -8.22 -6.46 -43.34
N ARG A 41 -7.40 -5.41 -43.59
CA ARG A 41 -7.85 -4.01 -43.48
C ARG A 41 -8.82 -3.67 -44.60
N ASP A 42 -8.54 -4.07 -45.82
CA ASP A 42 -9.43 -3.82 -46.97
C ASP A 42 -10.76 -4.57 -46.83
N GLU A 43 -10.76 -5.80 -46.34
CA GLU A 43 -11.99 -6.56 -46.09
C GLU A 43 -12.74 -6.04 -44.85
N LYS A 44 -12.01 -5.53 -43.82
CA LYS A 44 -12.62 -4.90 -42.64
C LYS A 44 -13.20 -3.50 -42.92
N GLY A 45 -12.65 -2.80 -43.91
CA GLY A 45 -13.14 -1.49 -44.34
C GLY A 45 -14.37 -1.56 -45.22
N ALA A 46 -14.71 -2.71 -45.79
CA ALA A 46 -15.93 -2.91 -46.58
C ALA A 46 -17.16 -2.73 -45.72
N ARG A 47 -18.15 -1.94 -46.18
CA ARG A 47 -19.43 -1.79 -45.48
C ARG A 47 -20.07 -3.15 -45.30
N SER A 48 -20.48 -3.49 -44.06
CA SER A 48 -21.14 -4.76 -43.74
C SER A 48 -22.34 -4.99 -44.65
N PRO A 49 -22.45 -6.11 -45.36
CA PRO A 49 -23.55 -6.35 -46.30
C PRO A 49 -24.88 -6.45 -45.59
N TYR A 50 -25.93 -5.95 -46.24
CA TYR A 50 -27.32 -6.08 -45.76
C TYR A 50 -27.94 -7.32 -46.39
N VAL A 51 -28.48 -8.20 -45.51
CA VAL A 51 -29.05 -9.47 -45.94
C VAL A 51 -30.40 -9.72 -45.22
N LYS A 52 -31.37 -10.32 -45.88
CA LYS A 52 -32.59 -10.83 -45.22
C LYS A 52 -32.20 -12.02 -44.38
N PHE A 53 -32.31 -11.90 -43.05
CA PHE A 53 -31.95 -12.95 -42.12
C PHE A 53 -32.98 -14.06 -42.13
N THR A 54 -32.52 -15.26 -42.45
CA THR A 54 -33.22 -16.55 -42.21
C THR A 54 -32.25 -17.42 -41.43
N LEU A 55 -32.79 -18.38 -40.69
CA LEU A 55 -31.95 -19.26 -39.87
C LEU A 55 -30.95 -20.04 -40.72
N ALA A 56 -31.37 -20.51 -41.90
CA ALA A 56 -30.48 -21.20 -42.85
C ALA A 56 -29.33 -20.29 -43.30
N LYS A 57 -29.65 -19.10 -43.82
CA LYS A 57 -28.62 -18.16 -44.25
C LYS A 57 -27.65 -17.76 -43.13
N LEU A 58 -28.11 -17.61 -41.90
CA LEU A 58 -27.24 -17.30 -40.77
C LEU A 58 -26.34 -18.47 -40.39
N LYS A 59 -26.83 -19.70 -40.47
CA LYS A 59 -26.03 -20.92 -40.25
C LYS A 59 -24.95 -21.08 -41.33
N ASP A 60 -25.28 -20.74 -42.58
CA ASP A 60 -24.40 -20.92 -43.76
C ASP A 60 -23.39 -19.79 -43.94
N LEU A 61 -23.39 -18.77 -43.07
CA LEU A 61 -22.37 -17.71 -43.13
C LEU A 61 -20.98 -18.30 -42.98
N PRO A 62 -20.02 -18.01 -43.95
CA PRO A 62 -18.71 -18.65 -43.96
C PRO A 62 -17.87 -18.21 -42.76
N GLU A 63 -17.05 -19.13 -42.27
CA GLU A 63 -15.99 -18.80 -41.34
C GLU A 63 -14.85 -18.11 -42.06
N LYS A 64 -14.33 -17.04 -41.44
CA LYS A 64 -13.19 -16.27 -41.98
C LYS A 64 -12.09 -16.20 -40.91
N PRO A 65 -10.82 -15.97 -41.29
CA PRO A 65 -9.72 -15.84 -40.33
C PRO A 65 -9.81 -14.59 -39.45
N PHE A 66 -10.83 -13.76 -39.66
CA PHE A 66 -11.12 -12.56 -38.89
C PHE A 66 -12.62 -12.41 -38.59
N ASP A 67 -12.93 -11.64 -37.55
CA ASP A 67 -14.32 -11.33 -37.20
C ASP A 67 -14.95 -10.40 -38.26
N TYR A 68 -16.16 -10.71 -38.71
CA TYR A 68 -16.91 -9.87 -39.62
C TYR A 68 -18.40 -9.77 -39.23
N GLU A 69 -19.10 -8.81 -39.84
CA GLU A 69 -20.49 -8.49 -39.53
C GLU A 69 -21.36 -8.49 -40.78
N VAL A 70 -22.60 -8.96 -40.61
CA VAL A 70 -23.65 -8.89 -41.61
C VAL A 70 -24.85 -8.21 -40.99
N ARG A 71 -25.49 -7.27 -41.69
CA ARG A 71 -26.63 -6.49 -41.18
C ARG A 71 -27.95 -7.03 -41.70
N ALA A 72 -28.97 -7.03 -40.84
CA ALA A 72 -30.28 -7.48 -41.20
C ALA A 72 -31.06 -6.42 -41.99
N LEU A 73 -31.82 -6.88 -43.01
CA LEU A 73 -32.95 -6.17 -43.61
C LEU A 73 -34.24 -6.44 -42.81
N ASP A 74 -35.29 -5.68 -43.12
CA ASP A 74 -36.59 -5.88 -42.50
C ASP A 74 -37.06 -7.33 -42.58
N PRO A 75 -37.77 -7.87 -41.58
CA PRO A 75 -38.34 -7.20 -40.39
C PRO A 75 -37.39 -7.12 -39.18
N LEU A 76 -36.10 -7.38 -39.35
CA LEU A 76 -35.10 -7.41 -38.29
C LEU A 76 -34.08 -6.26 -38.42
N SER A 77 -34.47 -5.14 -39.03
CA SER A 77 -33.66 -3.96 -39.19
C SER A 77 -33.05 -3.51 -37.86
N GLY A 78 -31.76 -3.18 -37.86
CA GLY A 78 -31.00 -2.84 -36.66
C GLY A 78 -30.26 -4.04 -36.01
N LEU A 79 -30.55 -5.26 -36.42
CA LEU A 79 -29.84 -6.46 -35.99
C LEU A 79 -28.58 -6.67 -36.80
N ILE A 80 -27.51 -7.09 -36.16
CA ILE A 80 -26.23 -7.45 -36.75
C ILE A 80 -25.93 -8.90 -36.37
N CYS A 81 -25.53 -9.72 -37.35
CA CYS A 81 -24.91 -11.00 -37.07
C CYS A 81 -23.38 -10.82 -37.12
N ARG A 82 -22.72 -11.04 -35.99
CA ARG A 82 -21.28 -11.05 -35.89
C ARG A 82 -20.78 -12.50 -35.96
N VAL A 83 -19.99 -12.78 -36.96
CA VAL A 83 -19.31 -14.05 -37.14
C VAL A 83 -17.88 -13.90 -36.62
N ARG A 84 -17.54 -14.64 -35.59
CA ARG A 84 -16.20 -14.65 -35.02
C ARG A 84 -15.29 -15.60 -35.83
N LYS A 85 -14.00 -15.37 -35.79
CA LYS A 85 -12.99 -16.27 -36.38
C LYS A 85 -13.07 -17.72 -35.87
N SER A 86 -13.68 -17.92 -34.69
CA SER A 86 -13.96 -19.25 -34.10
C SER A 86 -15.23 -19.90 -34.61
N GLY A 87 -15.88 -19.35 -35.65
CA GLY A 87 -17.14 -19.86 -36.20
C GLY A 87 -18.39 -19.47 -35.37
N VAL A 88 -18.22 -18.91 -34.18
CA VAL A 88 -19.36 -18.50 -33.34
C VAL A 88 -20.11 -17.34 -33.95
N LYS A 89 -21.42 -17.47 -34.14
CA LYS A 89 -22.31 -16.48 -34.77
C LYS A 89 -23.25 -15.89 -33.72
N THR A 90 -23.05 -14.60 -33.41
CA THR A 90 -23.84 -13.87 -32.41
C THR A 90 -24.74 -12.82 -33.06
N LEU A 91 -25.97 -12.69 -32.57
CA LEU A 91 -26.91 -11.66 -32.97
C LEU A 91 -26.82 -10.50 -31.99
N GLU A 92 -26.54 -9.31 -32.50
CA GLU A 92 -26.21 -8.14 -31.71
C GLU A 92 -26.89 -6.87 -32.25
N VAL A 93 -27.08 -5.90 -31.39
CA VAL A 93 -27.44 -4.51 -31.76
C VAL A 93 -26.24 -3.63 -31.51
N PHE A 94 -25.94 -2.75 -32.47
CA PHE A 94 -24.90 -1.73 -32.32
C PHE A 94 -25.49 -0.37 -32.66
N LYS A 95 -25.92 0.36 -31.60
CA LYS A 95 -26.61 1.65 -31.73
C LYS A 95 -26.23 2.55 -30.58
N LYS A 96 -26.33 3.86 -30.76
CA LYS A 96 -26.18 4.83 -29.68
C LYS A 96 -27.46 4.94 -28.88
N PRO A 97 -27.42 4.86 -27.53
CA PRO A 97 -28.56 5.28 -26.71
C PRO A 97 -28.84 6.77 -26.93
N SER A 98 -30.11 7.16 -26.81
CA SER A 98 -30.51 8.55 -26.86
C SER A 98 -29.75 9.35 -25.80
N GLY A 99 -29.26 10.53 -26.15
CA GLY A 99 -28.43 11.36 -25.25
C GLY A 99 -26.98 10.90 -25.04
N SER A 100 -26.57 9.72 -25.57
CA SER A 100 -25.20 9.24 -25.46
C SER A 100 -24.35 9.62 -26.68
N HIS A 101 -23.07 9.91 -26.46
CA HIS A 101 -22.11 10.15 -27.56
C HIS A 101 -21.46 8.86 -28.07
N ARG A 102 -21.52 7.74 -27.31
CA ARG A 102 -20.86 6.47 -27.64
C ARG A 102 -21.87 5.38 -28.00
N PRO A 103 -21.65 4.61 -29.08
CA PRO A 103 -22.47 3.47 -29.40
C PRO A 103 -22.21 2.33 -28.42
N VAL A 104 -23.23 1.54 -28.14
CA VAL A 104 -23.15 0.33 -27.32
C VAL A 104 -23.48 -0.90 -28.16
N ARG A 105 -22.85 -2.01 -27.79
CA ARG A 105 -23.07 -3.30 -28.45
C ARG A 105 -23.79 -4.23 -27.46
N ILE A 106 -24.99 -4.68 -27.84
CA ILE A 106 -25.86 -5.48 -27.00
C ILE A 106 -26.10 -6.83 -27.66
N LYS A 107 -25.74 -7.90 -26.96
CA LYS A 107 -25.97 -9.26 -27.42
C LYS A 107 -27.46 -9.62 -27.24
N ILE A 108 -28.11 -10.01 -28.34
CA ILE A 108 -29.50 -10.51 -28.36
C ILE A 108 -29.55 -12.04 -28.10
N GLY A 109 -28.60 -12.77 -28.72
CA GLY A 109 -28.47 -14.22 -28.58
C GLY A 109 -27.43 -14.80 -29.51
N THR A 110 -27.31 -16.12 -29.52
CA THR A 110 -26.53 -16.87 -30.51
C THR A 110 -27.44 -17.36 -31.62
N VAL A 111 -26.92 -17.53 -32.81
CA VAL A 111 -27.74 -18.07 -33.94
C VAL A 111 -28.19 -19.49 -33.60
N GLY A 112 -29.51 -19.70 -33.59
CA GLY A 112 -30.12 -20.99 -33.25
C GLY A 112 -30.72 -21.07 -31.83
N ASP A 113 -30.35 -20.21 -30.90
CA ASP A 113 -30.87 -20.21 -29.52
C ASP A 113 -32.39 -19.87 -29.47
N LEU A 114 -32.80 -18.98 -30.37
CA LEU A 114 -34.18 -18.49 -30.41
C LEU A 114 -34.68 -18.43 -31.88
N PRO A 115 -36.00 -18.62 -32.09
CA PRO A 115 -36.58 -18.34 -33.40
C PRO A 115 -36.41 -16.86 -33.75
N LEU A 116 -36.13 -16.55 -35.01
CA LEU A 116 -35.94 -15.16 -35.48
C LEU A 116 -37.19 -14.31 -35.30
N THR A 117 -38.34 -14.92 -35.59
CA THR A 117 -39.67 -14.29 -35.48
C THR A 117 -40.67 -15.30 -34.88
N GLY A 118 -41.79 -14.83 -34.33
CA GLY A 118 -42.84 -15.69 -33.78
C GLY A 118 -43.56 -15.06 -32.58
N PRO A 119 -44.69 -15.67 -32.16
CA PRO A 119 -45.52 -15.13 -31.08
C PRO A 119 -44.88 -15.22 -29.68
N GLY A 120 -43.99 -16.20 -29.47
CA GLY A 120 -43.32 -16.40 -28.20
C GLY A 120 -42.03 -15.58 -28.04
N LYS A 121 -41.10 -16.10 -27.23
CA LYS A 121 -39.74 -15.53 -27.09
C LYS A 121 -38.98 -15.64 -28.41
N SER A 122 -38.76 -14.53 -29.10
CA SER A 122 -38.09 -14.48 -30.41
C SER A 122 -37.02 -13.39 -30.44
N VAL A 123 -36.10 -13.53 -31.38
CA VAL A 123 -35.08 -12.52 -31.65
C VAL A 123 -35.71 -11.15 -31.96
N LYS A 124 -36.80 -11.14 -32.79
CA LYS A 124 -37.54 -9.92 -33.13
C LYS A 124 -38.09 -9.18 -31.89
N LYS A 125 -38.71 -9.88 -30.96
CA LYS A 125 -39.26 -9.30 -29.73
C LYS A 125 -38.16 -8.75 -28.85
N ARG A 126 -37.05 -9.50 -28.67
CA ARG A 126 -35.90 -8.99 -27.91
C ARG A 126 -35.23 -7.76 -28.57
N LEU A 127 -35.14 -7.79 -29.89
CA LEU A 127 -34.63 -6.66 -30.67
C LEU A 127 -35.49 -5.40 -30.43
N GLN A 128 -36.82 -5.53 -30.49
CA GLN A 128 -37.72 -4.40 -30.26
C GLN A 128 -37.59 -3.82 -28.87
N VAL A 129 -37.47 -4.64 -27.83
CA VAL A 129 -37.25 -4.17 -26.45
C VAL A 129 -35.92 -3.42 -26.36
N VAL A 130 -34.83 -4.00 -26.86
CA VAL A 130 -33.51 -3.34 -26.83
C VAL A 130 -33.48 -2.04 -27.60
N LEU A 131 -34.17 -1.96 -28.76
CA LEU A 131 -34.24 -0.72 -29.54
C LEU A 131 -35.04 0.34 -28.79
N SER A 132 -36.16 -0.02 -28.18
CA SER A 132 -36.98 0.89 -27.36
C SER A 132 -36.19 1.42 -26.15
N ASP A 133 -35.45 0.53 -25.43
CA ASP A 133 -34.59 0.94 -24.31
C ASP A 133 -33.53 1.95 -24.75
N LEU A 134 -32.85 1.68 -25.88
CA LEU A 134 -31.83 2.58 -26.43
C LEU A 134 -32.42 3.91 -26.90
N GLU A 135 -33.64 3.93 -27.45
CA GLU A 135 -34.34 5.15 -27.81
C GLU A 135 -34.79 5.95 -26.58
N GLY A 136 -35.15 5.26 -25.50
CA GLY A 136 -35.37 5.87 -24.18
C GLY A 136 -34.10 6.31 -23.44
N GLY A 137 -32.93 6.18 -24.05
CA GLY A 137 -31.64 6.53 -23.41
C GLY A 137 -31.07 5.47 -22.46
N ILE A 138 -31.74 4.33 -22.32
CA ILE A 138 -31.35 3.25 -21.42
C ILE A 138 -30.31 2.36 -22.11
N ASN A 139 -29.22 2.05 -21.39
CA ASN A 139 -28.23 1.06 -21.82
C ASN A 139 -28.42 -0.26 -21.07
N PRO A 140 -28.97 -1.32 -21.68
CA PRO A 140 -29.25 -2.58 -21.01
C PRO A 140 -28.00 -3.29 -20.43
N ASN A 141 -26.81 -3.05 -20.99
CA ASN A 141 -25.57 -3.59 -20.44
C ASN A 141 -25.17 -2.86 -19.15
N ALA A 142 -25.33 -1.55 -19.09
CA ALA A 142 -25.07 -0.75 -17.90
C ALA A 142 -26.04 -1.15 -16.78
N GLU A 143 -27.33 -1.29 -17.08
CA GLU A 143 -28.31 -1.75 -16.09
C GLU A 143 -28.04 -3.16 -15.54
N ARG A 144 -27.64 -4.10 -16.41
CA ARG A 144 -27.24 -5.45 -15.95
C ARG A 144 -26.02 -5.38 -15.06
N LYS A 145 -25.02 -4.55 -15.43
CA LYS A 145 -23.83 -4.33 -14.62
C LYS A 145 -24.20 -3.72 -13.26
N SER A 146 -24.99 -2.66 -13.27
CA SER A 146 -25.44 -1.98 -12.04
C SER A 146 -26.22 -2.92 -11.12
N ARG A 147 -27.15 -3.73 -11.68
CA ARG A 147 -27.89 -4.75 -10.90
C ARG A 147 -26.95 -5.79 -10.28
N ARG A 148 -25.99 -6.31 -11.05
CA ARG A 148 -25.02 -7.28 -10.53
C ARG A 148 -24.18 -6.69 -9.41
N LEU A 149 -23.67 -5.46 -9.59
CA LEU A 149 -22.91 -4.76 -8.57
C LEU A 149 -23.75 -4.51 -7.31
N LYS A 150 -25.04 -4.22 -7.49
CA LYS A 150 -25.96 -4.03 -6.36
C LYS A 150 -26.15 -5.34 -5.57
N GLU A 151 -26.40 -6.47 -6.27
CA GLU A 151 -26.51 -7.78 -5.63
C GLU A 151 -25.22 -8.22 -4.94
N GLU A 152 -24.06 -7.94 -5.53
CA GLU A 152 -22.74 -8.19 -4.94
C GLU A 152 -22.53 -7.33 -3.67
N GLY A 153 -22.85 -6.05 -3.74
CA GLY A 153 -22.66 -5.14 -2.62
C GLY A 153 -23.63 -5.37 -1.45
N GLU A 154 -24.85 -5.80 -1.73
CA GLU A 154 -25.84 -6.18 -0.70
C GLU A 154 -25.40 -7.41 0.12
N LYS A 155 -24.57 -8.28 -0.45
CA LYS A 155 -24.08 -9.50 0.21
C LYS A 155 -22.69 -9.36 0.80
N LEU A 156 -21.95 -8.30 0.46
CA LEU A 156 -20.56 -8.11 0.85
C LEU A 156 -20.43 -7.97 2.36
N THR A 157 -19.73 -8.90 3.01
CA THR A 157 -19.44 -8.85 4.45
C THR A 157 -18.24 -7.95 4.75
N LEU A 158 -18.08 -7.55 6.02
CA LEU A 158 -16.91 -6.79 6.45
C LEU A 158 -15.62 -7.58 6.26
N SER A 159 -15.64 -8.89 6.53
CA SER A 159 -14.50 -9.78 6.37
C SER A 159 -14.03 -9.84 4.91
N GLU A 160 -14.95 -10.12 3.98
CA GLU A 160 -14.67 -10.17 2.55
C GLU A 160 -14.19 -8.82 1.99
N ALA A 161 -14.80 -7.73 2.43
CA ALA A 161 -14.39 -6.38 2.06
C ALA A 161 -12.99 -6.04 2.54
N LEU A 162 -12.61 -6.44 3.76
CA LEU A 162 -11.27 -6.26 4.31
C LEU A 162 -10.24 -7.03 3.51
N ASP A 163 -10.52 -8.30 3.17
CA ASP A 163 -9.61 -9.13 2.38
C ASP A 163 -9.42 -8.59 0.96
N THR A 164 -10.51 -8.15 0.33
CA THR A 164 -10.47 -7.49 -0.97
C THR A 164 -9.64 -6.20 -0.91
N TYR A 165 -9.85 -5.37 0.11
CA TYR A 165 -9.07 -4.16 0.32
C TYR A 165 -7.57 -4.45 0.51
N ILE A 166 -7.21 -5.42 1.34
CA ILE A 166 -5.81 -5.79 1.60
C ILE A 166 -5.13 -6.32 0.34
N SER A 167 -5.84 -7.09 -0.48
CA SER A 167 -5.28 -7.67 -1.71
C SER A 167 -5.18 -6.66 -2.86
N SER A 168 -6.11 -5.69 -2.96
CA SER A 168 -6.13 -4.67 -4.01
C SER A 168 -5.13 -3.53 -3.77
N VAL A 169 -4.94 -3.13 -2.51
CA VAL A 169 -4.03 -2.06 -2.13
C VAL A 169 -2.68 -2.67 -1.74
N ARG A 170 -1.58 -2.21 -2.37
CA ARG A 170 -0.21 -2.67 -2.06
C ARG A 170 0.23 -2.24 -0.66
N LEU A 171 -0.38 -2.80 0.36
CA LEU A 171 -0.02 -2.55 1.75
C LEU A 171 1.26 -3.31 2.13
N LYS A 172 2.06 -2.72 3.04
CA LYS A 172 3.10 -3.50 3.72
C LYS A 172 2.43 -4.60 4.56
N GLU A 173 2.98 -5.82 4.55
CA GLU A 173 2.42 -6.97 5.28
C GLU A 173 2.10 -6.64 6.75
N SER A 174 2.98 -5.90 7.42
CA SER A 174 2.74 -5.45 8.80
C SER A 174 1.52 -4.53 8.95
N THR A 175 1.14 -3.79 7.92
CA THR A 175 -0.07 -2.94 7.92
C THR A 175 -1.30 -3.80 7.68
N ALA A 176 -1.23 -4.73 6.72
CA ALA A 176 -2.29 -5.69 6.46
C ALA A 176 -2.62 -6.50 7.72
N GLN A 177 -1.61 -7.08 8.37
CA GLN A 177 -1.79 -7.81 9.62
C GLN A 177 -2.35 -6.93 10.75
N SER A 178 -1.92 -5.66 10.84
CA SER A 178 -2.48 -4.72 11.82
C SER A 178 -3.96 -4.42 11.56
N TYR A 179 -4.39 -4.37 10.30
CA TYR A 179 -5.79 -4.15 9.94
C TYR A 179 -6.64 -5.37 10.30
N ARG A 180 -6.19 -6.60 9.96
CA ARG A 180 -6.85 -7.85 10.37
C ARG A 180 -7.01 -7.90 11.89
N ASN A 181 -5.93 -7.78 12.64
CA ASN A 181 -5.97 -7.80 14.11
C ASN A 181 -6.87 -6.71 14.70
N THR A 182 -6.96 -5.54 14.06
CA THR A 182 -7.82 -4.45 14.52
C THR A 182 -9.29 -4.79 14.37
N ILE A 183 -9.69 -5.41 13.27
CA ILE A 183 -11.07 -5.86 13.05
C ILE A 183 -11.38 -7.07 13.94
N GLU A 184 -10.53 -8.10 13.96
CA GLU A 184 -10.68 -9.29 14.78
C GLU A 184 -10.87 -8.96 16.28
N ASN A 185 -10.05 -8.08 16.84
CA ASN A 185 -10.11 -7.77 18.28
C ASN A 185 -11.27 -6.85 18.68
N ASN A 186 -11.77 -6.02 17.76
CA ASN A 186 -12.73 -4.97 18.11
C ASN A 186 -14.10 -5.08 17.42
N LEU A 187 -14.19 -5.81 16.32
CA LEU A 187 -15.39 -6.02 15.52
C LEU A 187 -15.56 -7.51 15.16
N GLU A 188 -15.22 -8.42 16.08
CA GLU A 188 -15.34 -9.86 15.89
C GLU A 188 -16.78 -10.26 15.55
N ASP A 189 -17.76 -9.75 16.30
CA ASP A 189 -19.18 -10.03 16.12
C ASP A 189 -19.75 -9.45 14.81
N GLU A 190 -19.10 -8.44 14.24
CA GLU A 190 -19.53 -7.74 13.03
C GLU A 190 -18.82 -8.22 11.76
N GLN A 191 -17.89 -9.16 11.81
CA GLN A 191 -17.10 -9.59 10.65
C GLN A 191 -17.98 -10.16 9.53
N GLU A 192 -18.99 -10.93 9.89
CA GLU A 192 -19.95 -11.55 8.95
C GLU A 192 -21.17 -10.67 8.67
N SER A 193 -21.22 -9.45 9.26
CA SER A 193 -22.28 -8.50 8.97
C SER A 193 -22.08 -7.87 7.60
N GLN A 194 -23.18 -7.55 6.93
CA GLN A 194 -23.14 -6.83 5.65
C GLN A 194 -22.48 -5.45 5.85
N LEU A 195 -21.50 -5.12 5.02
CA LEU A 195 -20.77 -3.86 5.11
C LEU A 195 -21.69 -2.64 5.01
N SER A 196 -22.73 -2.72 4.15
CA SER A 196 -23.73 -1.65 3.99
C SER A 196 -24.46 -1.34 5.30
N ASP A 197 -24.82 -2.37 6.07
CA ASP A 197 -25.56 -2.22 7.33
C ASP A 197 -24.70 -1.60 8.43
N LEU A 198 -23.42 -1.95 8.46
CA LEU A 198 -22.45 -1.35 9.39
C LEU A 198 -22.26 0.14 9.19
N LEU A 199 -22.57 0.67 8.00
CA LEU A 199 -22.45 2.09 7.69
C LEU A 199 -23.64 2.91 8.15
N ASN A 200 -24.52 2.35 9.00
CA ASN A 200 -25.53 3.11 9.71
C ASN A 200 -24.88 4.05 10.74
N LYS A 201 -25.27 5.32 10.71
CA LYS A 201 -24.70 6.36 11.57
C LYS A 201 -24.83 6.03 13.06
N GLN A 202 -26.01 5.59 13.52
CA GLN A 202 -26.24 5.29 14.92
C GLN A 202 -25.41 4.08 15.38
N LEU A 203 -25.35 3.05 14.54
CA LEU A 203 -24.54 1.86 14.79
C LEU A 203 -23.05 2.22 14.94
N LEU A 204 -22.51 3.07 14.04
CA LEU A 204 -21.12 3.51 14.12
C LEU A 204 -20.83 4.25 15.44
N PHE A 205 -21.73 5.09 15.93
CA PHE A 205 -21.57 5.74 17.25
C PHE A 205 -21.59 4.72 18.39
N ASN A 206 -22.46 3.72 18.32
CA ASN A 206 -22.55 2.65 19.32
C ASN A 206 -21.25 1.81 19.33
N LEU A 207 -20.76 1.38 18.15
CA LEU A 207 -19.51 0.64 18.00
C LEU A 207 -18.31 1.45 18.50
N GLN A 208 -18.22 2.72 18.12
CA GLN A 208 -17.18 3.63 18.62
C GLN A 208 -17.18 3.72 20.15
N SER A 209 -18.36 3.89 20.75
CA SER A 209 -18.52 3.97 22.20
C SER A 209 -18.17 2.63 22.88
N ARG A 210 -18.65 1.49 22.34
CA ARG A 210 -18.36 0.15 22.84
C ARG A 210 -16.87 -0.14 22.86
N ILE A 211 -16.20 0.13 21.73
CA ILE A 211 -14.75 -0.11 21.62
C ILE A 211 -13.97 0.86 22.52
N THR A 212 -14.43 2.11 22.64
CA THR A 212 -13.80 3.07 23.56
C THR A 212 -13.80 2.57 25.01
N LYS A 213 -14.91 1.99 25.46
CA LYS A 213 -15.02 1.42 26.81
C LYS A 213 -14.18 0.15 26.97
N LYS A 214 -14.14 -0.73 25.96
CA LYS A 214 -13.43 -2.03 26.00
C LYS A 214 -11.91 -1.87 25.84
N ALA A 215 -11.46 -1.09 24.88
CA ALA A 215 -10.06 -1.05 24.41
C ALA A 215 -9.43 0.36 24.41
N GLY A 216 -10.19 1.36 24.78
CA GLY A 216 -9.74 2.74 24.88
C GLY A 216 -9.88 3.58 23.59
N PRO A 217 -9.69 4.91 23.69
CA PRO A 217 -9.97 5.87 22.62
C PRO A 217 -9.10 5.70 21.39
N TYR A 218 -7.85 5.28 21.57
CA TYR A 218 -6.93 5.03 20.45
C TYR A 218 -7.34 3.84 19.60
N ALA A 219 -7.72 2.72 20.26
CA ALA A 219 -8.19 1.51 19.60
C ALA A 219 -9.48 1.79 18.83
N ALA A 220 -10.45 2.45 19.45
CA ALA A 220 -11.69 2.84 18.80
C ALA A 220 -11.46 3.69 17.55
N ASN A 221 -10.64 4.73 17.66
CA ASN A 221 -10.29 5.57 16.51
C ASN A 221 -9.55 4.80 15.41
N ALA A 222 -8.66 3.87 15.79
CA ALA A 222 -7.95 3.03 14.81
C ALA A 222 -8.92 2.12 14.06
N THR A 223 -9.82 1.43 14.77
CA THR A 223 -10.84 0.56 14.18
C THR A 223 -11.74 1.31 13.20
N MET A 224 -12.24 2.48 13.60
CA MET A 224 -13.08 3.29 12.72
C MET A 224 -12.34 3.82 11.48
N ARG A 225 -11.02 4.07 11.58
CA ARG A 225 -10.22 4.43 10.40
C ARG A 225 -10.08 3.26 9.43
N VAL A 226 -9.86 2.04 9.92
CA VAL A 226 -9.79 0.84 9.09
C VAL A 226 -11.14 0.59 8.42
N LEU A 227 -12.25 0.56 9.20
CA LEU A 227 -13.59 0.38 8.67
C LEU A 227 -13.94 1.42 7.59
N ARG A 228 -13.60 2.70 7.82
CA ARG A 228 -13.80 3.76 6.83
C ARG A 228 -12.97 3.55 5.57
N ALA A 229 -11.72 3.10 5.69
CA ALA A 229 -10.86 2.85 4.53
C ALA A 229 -11.41 1.71 3.68
N VAL A 230 -11.80 0.60 4.31
CA VAL A 230 -12.44 -0.55 3.66
C VAL A 230 -13.74 -0.14 2.97
N ALA A 231 -14.63 0.56 3.68
CA ALA A 231 -15.91 1.00 3.13
C ALA A 231 -15.77 1.94 1.93
N ASN A 232 -14.82 2.87 1.97
CA ASN A 232 -14.57 3.78 0.86
C ASN A 232 -14.02 3.03 -0.37
N ALA A 233 -13.09 2.10 -0.19
CA ALA A 233 -12.55 1.29 -1.28
C ALA A 233 -13.64 0.41 -1.89
N SER A 234 -14.41 -0.34 -1.08
CA SER A 234 -15.53 -1.15 -1.59
C SER A 234 -16.58 -0.31 -2.32
N ARG A 235 -16.81 0.92 -1.87
CA ARG A 235 -17.69 1.85 -2.56
C ARG A 235 -17.17 2.22 -3.94
N GLU A 236 -15.86 2.47 -4.08
CA GLU A 236 -15.22 2.79 -5.36
C GLU A 236 -15.22 1.58 -6.30
N ASP A 237 -14.87 0.39 -5.78
CA ASP A 237 -14.79 -0.85 -6.57
C ASP A 237 -16.17 -1.30 -7.10
N LEU A 238 -17.24 -1.08 -6.34
CA LEU A 238 -18.62 -1.45 -6.69
C LEU A 238 -19.41 -0.27 -7.30
N ALA A 239 -18.76 0.81 -7.66
CA ALA A 239 -19.40 1.90 -8.38
C ALA A 239 -19.68 1.51 -9.85
N ASP A 240 -20.86 1.82 -10.34
CA ASP A 240 -21.21 1.67 -11.74
C ASP A 240 -20.66 2.83 -12.60
N ASP A 241 -20.96 2.80 -13.89
CA ASP A 241 -20.47 3.82 -14.83
C ASP A 241 -21.05 5.24 -14.59
N SER A 242 -22.11 5.35 -13.77
CA SER A 242 -22.67 6.64 -13.30
C SER A 242 -22.08 7.12 -11.97
N GLY A 243 -21.30 6.25 -11.31
CA GLY A 243 -20.70 6.51 -10.00
C GLY A 243 -21.60 6.11 -8.82
N ASP A 244 -22.75 5.47 -9.11
CA ASP A 244 -23.60 4.93 -8.07
C ASP A 244 -23.06 3.61 -7.55
N SER A 245 -23.13 3.41 -6.23
CA SER A 245 -22.61 2.22 -5.55
C SER A 245 -23.62 1.71 -4.51
N PRO A 246 -23.76 0.39 -4.38
CA PRO A 246 -24.57 -0.23 -3.32
C PRO A 246 -24.03 0.04 -1.92
N ILE A 247 -22.74 0.32 -1.80
CA ILE A 247 -22.13 0.67 -0.52
C ILE A 247 -22.40 2.15 -0.24
N PRO A 248 -23.10 2.49 0.85
CA PRO A 248 -23.38 3.87 1.20
C PRO A 248 -22.10 4.65 1.51
N PRO A 249 -22.09 5.97 1.28
CA PRO A 249 -20.94 6.78 1.67
C PRO A 249 -20.81 6.83 3.18
N TRP A 250 -19.56 7.00 3.67
CA TRP A 250 -19.30 7.17 5.09
C TRP A 250 -20.21 8.25 5.70
N PRO A 251 -21.04 7.91 6.71
CA PRO A 251 -22.15 8.79 7.14
C PRO A 251 -21.72 9.90 8.08
N ILE A 252 -20.50 9.85 8.65
CA ILE A 252 -20.00 10.86 9.59
C ILE A 252 -19.40 12.01 8.80
N LYS A 253 -20.21 13.03 8.53
CA LYS A 253 -19.84 14.21 7.74
C LYS A 253 -20.09 15.50 8.55
N GLY A 254 -19.42 16.56 8.13
CA GLY A 254 -19.55 17.86 8.77
C GLY A 254 -18.78 18.00 10.10
N ARG A 255 -18.22 19.20 10.31
CA ARG A 255 -17.29 19.49 11.42
C ARG A 255 -17.80 19.09 12.80
N ARG A 256 -19.08 19.35 13.08
CA ARG A 256 -19.70 19.06 14.39
C ARG A 256 -19.78 17.54 14.65
N GLN A 257 -20.22 16.75 13.64
CA GLN A 257 -20.35 15.30 13.77
C GLN A 257 -18.99 14.63 13.88
N VAL A 258 -18.03 15.02 13.02
CA VAL A 258 -16.66 14.54 13.06
C VAL A 258 -16.02 14.77 14.43
N LYS A 259 -16.19 15.97 15.00
CA LYS A 259 -15.69 16.29 16.35
C LYS A 259 -16.34 15.43 17.44
N LYS A 260 -17.63 15.10 17.32
CA LYS A 260 -18.37 14.27 18.28
C LYS A 260 -18.01 12.79 18.16
N PHE A 261 -17.72 12.31 16.94
CA PHE A 261 -17.47 10.90 16.65
C PHE A 261 -16.06 10.45 17.05
N TRP A 262 -15.04 11.22 16.66
CA TRP A 262 -13.68 10.86 16.95
C TRP A 262 -13.31 11.22 18.39
N ASN A 263 -12.79 10.23 19.12
CA ASN A 263 -12.27 10.48 20.45
C ASN A 263 -11.10 11.46 20.43
N PRO A 264 -11.04 12.43 21.34
CA PRO A 264 -9.85 13.22 21.53
C PRO A 264 -8.69 12.30 21.96
N THR A 265 -7.55 12.44 21.34
CA THR A 265 -6.35 11.68 21.68
C THR A 265 -5.19 12.63 21.82
N GLU A 266 -4.53 12.61 22.97
CA GLU A 266 -3.35 13.42 23.20
C GLU A 266 -2.12 12.74 22.60
N ARG A 267 -1.23 13.54 22.05
CA ARG A 267 0.08 13.04 21.63
C ARG A 267 0.91 12.76 22.86
N ARG A 268 1.52 11.59 22.92
CA ARG A 268 2.48 11.29 23.99
C ARG A 268 3.67 12.24 23.88
N THR A 269 4.04 12.86 24.99
CA THR A 269 5.13 13.85 25.09
C THR A 269 6.28 13.35 25.95
N GLY A 270 6.24 12.10 26.43
CA GLY A 270 7.26 11.52 27.30
C GLY A 270 8.65 11.52 26.66
N TRP A 271 9.66 11.85 27.46
CA TRP A 271 11.08 11.74 27.18
C TRP A 271 11.85 11.69 28.50
N ILE A 272 13.07 11.18 28.50
CA ILE A 272 13.90 11.12 29.72
C ILE A 272 14.53 12.49 29.92
N LYS A 273 14.14 13.20 30.96
CA LYS A 273 14.74 14.49 31.29
C LYS A 273 16.17 14.32 31.79
N PRO A 274 17.07 15.31 31.57
CA PRO A 274 18.47 15.22 31.95
C PRO A 274 18.71 14.88 33.43
N GLU A 275 17.85 15.35 34.33
CA GLU A 275 17.92 15.07 35.77
C GLU A 275 17.65 13.60 36.13
N TYR A 276 16.90 12.86 35.29
CA TYR A 276 16.58 11.43 35.50
C TYR A 276 17.47 10.51 34.71
N LEU A 277 18.31 11.05 33.81
CA LEU A 277 19.15 10.25 32.93
C LEU A 277 20.18 9.41 33.68
N LYS A 278 20.68 9.91 34.81
CA LYS A 278 21.60 9.18 35.67
C LYS A 278 20.99 7.91 36.24
N ASP A 279 19.79 8.01 36.80
CA ASP A 279 19.13 6.86 37.44
C ASP A 279 18.70 5.84 36.38
N TRP A 280 18.19 6.34 35.23
CA TRP A 280 17.89 5.48 34.08
C TRP A 280 19.14 4.72 33.58
N TRP A 281 20.27 5.43 33.44
CA TRP A 281 21.51 4.83 32.95
C TRP A 281 22.04 3.79 33.94
N LYS A 282 22.04 4.11 35.24
CA LYS A 282 22.45 3.18 36.30
C LYS A 282 21.59 1.91 36.28
N ALA A 283 20.29 2.04 36.09
CA ALA A 283 19.40 0.89 35.96
C ALA A 283 19.73 0.06 34.70
N THR A 284 20.07 0.68 33.56
CA THR A 284 20.50 -0.07 32.40
C THR A 284 21.82 -0.82 32.63
N GLU A 285 22.78 -0.21 33.33
CA GLU A 285 24.05 -0.87 33.69
C GLU A 285 23.86 -2.05 34.67
N ALA A 286 22.79 -2.08 35.43
CA ALA A 286 22.47 -3.17 36.33
C ALA A 286 21.85 -4.40 35.62
N LEU A 287 21.31 -4.24 34.41
CA LEU A 287 20.65 -5.31 33.67
C LEU A 287 21.47 -6.60 33.52
N PRO A 288 22.76 -6.56 33.18
CA PRO A 288 23.56 -7.80 33.04
C PRO A 288 23.60 -8.68 34.28
N ASN A 289 23.53 -8.07 35.47
CA ASN A 289 23.71 -8.77 36.73
C ASN A 289 22.38 -9.06 37.48
N GLU A 290 21.35 -8.29 37.24
CA GLU A 290 20.13 -8.32 38.05
C GLU A 290 18.87 -8.69 37.25
N TYR A 291 18.93 -8.74 35.91
CA TYR A 291 17.78 -9.05 35.07
C TYR A 291 17.78 -10.53 34.66
N GLU A 292 16.67 -11.23 34.88
CA GLU A 292 16.52 -12.65 34.59
C GLU A 292 16.59 -13.04 33.10
N GLY A 293 16.54 -12.07 32.18
CA GLY A 293 16.69 -12.30 30.75
C GLY A 293 18.12 -12.05 30.26
N ASN A 294 18.30 -11.90 28.93
CA ASN A 294 19.59 -11.48 28.38
C ASN A 294 19.83 -9.99 28.73
N GLY A 295 20.40 -9.76 29.90
CA GLY A 295 20.63 -8.42 30.46
C GLY A 295 21.67 -7.62 29.67
N GLU A 296 22.70 -8.26 29.14
CA GLU A 296 23.70 -7.61 28.32
C GLU A 296 23.11 -7.05 27.02
N LEU A 297 22.31 -7.89 26.34
CA LEU A 297 21.59 -7.48 25.15
C LEU A 297 20.60 -6.34 25.45
N ALA A 298 19.87 -6.44 26.57
CA ALA A 298 18.89 -5.43 26.98
C ALA A 298 19.56 -4.07 27.27
N ARG A 299 20.67 -4.08 28.03
CA ARG A 299 21.48 -2.86 28.29
C ARG A 299 21.95 -2.23 26.98
N ASP A 300 22.61 -3.03 26.16
CA ASP A 300 23.26 -2.56 24.94
C ASP A 300 22.22 -2.02 23.94
N TYR A 301 21.09 -2.67 23.81
CA TYR A 301 19.98 -2.21 22.99
C TYR A 301 19.39 -0.88 23.47
N LEU A 302 19.04 -0.77 24.76
CA LEU A 302 18.45 0.46 25.30
C LEU A 302 19.37 1.66 25.18
N GLN A 303 20.65 1.46 25.53
CA GLN A 303 21.67 2.51 25.40
C GLN A 303 21.90 2.89 23.92
N PHE A 304 21.99 1.90 23.02
CA PHE A 304 22.17 2.16 21.59
C PHE A 304 21.00 2.94 21.00
N VAL A 305 19.74 2.58 21.34
CA VAL A 305 18.55 3.29 20.86
C VAL A 305 18.53 4.74 21.36
N LEU A 306 18.91 4.96 22.63
CA LEU A 306 18.99 6.32 23.16
C LEU A 306 20.06 7.15 22.44
N LEU A 307 21.23 6.58 22.14
CA LEU A 307 22.36 7.28 21.54
C LEU A 307 22.26 7.44 20.01
N SER A 308 21.49 6.60 19.34
CA SER A 308 21.29 6.68 17.90
C SER A 308 19.99 7.39 17.47
N GLY A 309 19.03 7.50 18.38
CA GLY A 309 17.70 8.02 18.06
C GLY A 309 16.89 7.13 17.11
N LEU A 310 17.28 5.88 16.88
CA LEU A 310 16.59 4.97 15.98
C LEU A 310 15.18 4.60 16.46
N ARG A 311 14.31 4.25 15.51
CA ARG A 311 13.05 3.59 15.85
C ARG A 311 13.30 2.16 16.32
N ARG A 312 12.39 1.63 17.15
CA ARG A 312 12.48 0.27 17.68
C ARG A 312 12.83 -0.77 16.59
N ARG A 313 12.08 -0.78 15.48
CA ARG A 313 12.30 -1.75 14.40
C ARG A 313 13.61 -1.50 13.66
N GLU A 314 13.98 -0.26 13.42
CA GLU A 314 15.25 0.09 12.78
C GLU A 314 16.44 -0.45 13.57
N ALA A 315 16.41 -0.37 14.90
CA ALA A 315 17.47 -0.92 15.75
C ALA A 315 17.45 -2.45 15.80
N THR A 316 16.27 -3.08 15.88
CA THR A 316 16.18 -4.55 15.96
C THR A 316 16.37 -5.26 14.63
N SER A 317 16.22 -4.57 13.50
CA SER A 317 16.49 -5.11 12.16
C SER A 317 17.89 -4.82 11.63
N LEU A 318 18.73 -4.13 12.42
CA LEU A 318 20.12 -3.86 12.04
C LEU A 318 20.91 -5.16 11.92
N ARG A 319 21.59 -5.36 10.79
CA ARG A 319 22.39 -6.56 10.51
C ARG A 319 23.88 -6.25 10.59
N TRP A 320 24.69 -7.27 10.80
CA TRP A 320 26.16 -7.11 10.82
C TRP A 320 26.70 -6.62 9.48
N GLU A 321 26.10 -7.01 8.37
CA GLU A 321 26.46 -6.57 7.01
C GLU A 321 26.20 -5.06 6.78
N ASP A 322 25.28 -4.46 7.55
CA ASP A 322 24.98 -3.04 7.49
C ASP A 322 25.95 -2.17 8.29
N ILE A 323 26.87 -2.74 9.06
CA ILE A 323 27.77 -2.04 9.96
C ILE A 323 29.19 -2.03 9.40
N ASP A 324 29.67 -0.81 9.07
CA ASP A 324 31.05 -0.63 8.64
C ASP A 324 31.93 -0.21 9.83
N PHE A 325 32.72 -1.17 10.31
CA PHE A 325 33.65 -0.97 11.42
C PHE A 325 34.91 -0.17 11.04
N LYS A 326 35.21 0.00 9.73
CA LYS A 326 36.37 0.76 9.27
C LYS A 326 36.08 2.25 9.27
N VAL A 327 34.89 2.62 8.77
CA VAL A 327 34.48 4.03 8.71
C VAL A 327 33.54 4.42 9.85
N ASN A 328 33.24 3.53 10.79
CA ASN A 328 32.37 3.78 11.94
C ASN A 328 31.00 4.32 11.51
N SER A 329 30.30 3.58 10.65
CA SER A 329 28.94 3.90 10.21
C SER A 329 28.06 2.67 10.17
N PHE A 330 26.76 2.87 10.07
CA PHE A 330 25.79 1.81 9.83
C PHE A 330 24.67 2.28 8.91
N LYS A 331 24.12 1.35 8.14
CA LYS A 331 23.03 1.57 7.20
C LYS A 331 21.71 1.02 7.73
N ILE A 332 20.63 1.74 7.53
CA ILE A 332 19.27 1.26 7.79
C ILE A 332 18.60 1.08 6.44
N THR A 333 18.34 -0.17 6.09
CA THR A 333 17.76 -0.56 4.80
C THR A 333 16.24 -0.60 4.85
N ASP A 334 15.64 -1.14 5.92
CA ASP A 334 14.17 -1.17 6.11
C ASP A 334 13.69 0.07 6.88
N THR A 335 13.53 1.18 6.15
CA THR A 335 12.96 2.39 6.72
C THR A 335 11.47 2.53 6.40
N LYS A 336 10.73 3.22 7.25
CA LYS A 336 9.30 3.51 7.01
C LYS A 336 9.05 4.23 5.67
N ASN A 337 10.06 4.94 5.17
CA ASN A 337 9.97 5.77 3.96
C ASN A 337 10.64 5.12 2.74
N ASN A 338 11.06 3.86 2.82
CA ASN A 338 11.79 3.12 1.77
C ASN A 338 13.06 3.83 1.24
N LYS A 339 13.60 4.80 1.99
CA LYS A 339 14.89 5.46 1.68
C LYS A 339 15.92 4.92 2.66
N GLY A 340 16.93 4.22 2.17
CA GLY A 340 18.07 3.80 2.98
C GLY A 340 18.71 5.03 3.65
N LEU A 341 19.17 4.86 4.88
CA LEU A 341 19.84 5.91 5.64
C LEU A 341 21.17 5.37 6.16
N GLU A 342 22.24 6.07 5.90
CA GLU A 342 23.53 5.81 6.50
C GLU A 342 23.82 6.82 7.61
N LEU A 343 24.17 6.35 8.80
CA LEU A 343 24.44 7.15 9.98
C LEU A 343 25.82 6.83 10.55
N PRO A 344 26.53 7.84 11.07
CA PRO A 344 27.79 7.61 11.78
C PRO A 344 27.52 7.01 13.16
N CYS A 345 28.44 6.15 13.62
CA CYS A 345 28.51 5.71 14.99
C CYS A 345 29.40 6.65 15.82
N SER A 346 28.95 7.00 17.01
CA SER A 346 29.83 7.58 18.02
C SER A 346 30.77 6.50 18.61
N ASP A 347 31.82 6.94 19.27
CA ASP A 347 32.81 6.01 19.90
C ASP A 347 32.13 5.04 20.87
N TYR A 348 31.16 5.52 21.65
CA TYR A 348 30.46 4.63 22.60
C TYR A 348 29.50 3.67 21.88
N MET A 349 28.82 4.09 20.84
CA MET A 349 28.02 3.17 20.02
C MET A 349 28.89 2.08 19.39
N MET A 350 30.08 2.43 18.89
CA MET A 350 31.05 1.44 18.38
C MET A 350 31.52 0.47 19.47
N LYS A 351 31.71 0.92 20.72
CA LYS A 351 32.00 0.01 21.84
C LYS A 351 30.87 -0.98 22.08
N ILE A 352 29.61 -0.53 22.03
CA ILE A 352 28.45 -1.42 22.14
C ILE A 352 28.47 -2.44 21.01
N LEU A 353 28.59 -2.03 19.77
CA LEU A 353 28.58 -2.92 18.61
C LEU A 353 29.73 -3.94 18.65
N LYS A 354 30.94 -3.51 19.03
CA LYS A 354 32.10 -4.41 19.19
C LYS A 354 31.88 -5.45 20.29
N ARG A 355 31.25 -5.06 21.42
CA ARG A 355 30.91 -5.96 22.51
C ARG A 355 29.87 -7.02 22.10
N ARG A 356 28.92 -6.62 21.24
CA ARG A 356 27.88 -7.51 20.70
C ARG A 356 28.36 -8.42 19.56
N LYS A 357 29.54 -8.12 18.98
CA LYS A 357 30.05 -8.89 17.85
C LYS A 357 30.43 -10.30 18.31
N GLY A 358 29.81 -11.29 17.66
CA GLY A 358 29.99 -12.71 18.00
C GLY A 358 28.88 -13.32 18.88
N GLU A 359 28.04 -12.49 19.48
CA GLU A 359 26.92 -12.94 20.33
C GLU A 359 25.68 -13.39 19.53
N SER A 360 25.58 -12.98 18.27
CA SER A 360 24.49 -13.31 17.36
C SER A 360 25.00 -13.34 15.93
N VAL A 361 24.36 -14.17 15.10
CA VAL A 361 24.76 -14.41 13.71
C VAL A 361 24.24 -13.31 12.78
N THR A 362 23.00 -12.85 12.95
CA THR A 362 22.33 -11.96 12.02
C THR A 362 22.57 -10.48 12.32
N GLY A 363 22.52 -10.07 13.58
CA GLY A 363 22.66 -8.67 13.92
C GLY A 363 22.88 -8.40 15.41
N PRO A 364 23.21 -7.17 15.79
CA PRO A 364 23.59 -6.85 17.18
C PRO A 364 22.43 -6.96 18.18
N PHE A 365 21.16 -6.79 17.71
CA PHE A 365 20.01 -6.62 18.61
C PHE A 365 18.82 -7.50 18.21
N GLU A 366 18.97 -8.82 18.31
CA GLU A 366 17.88 -9.77 18.06
C GLU A 366 16.92 -9.85 19.25
N LEU A 367 15.97 -8.92 19.31
CA LEU A 367 15.01 -8.82 20.39
C LEU A 367 13.58 -9.09 19.89
N LYS A 368 12.93 -10.13 20.44
CA LYS A 368 11.52 -10.44 20.15
C LYS A 368 10.57 -9.51 20.94
N GLU A 369 10.81 -9.35 22.25
CA GLU A 369 9.92 -8.58 23.12
C GLU A 369 10.66 -7.65 24.09
N PRO A 370 10.78 -6.35 23.76
CA PRO A 370 11.46 -5.39 24.63
C PRO A 370 10.62 -4.89 25.82
N LYS A 371 9.35 -5.31 25.95
CA LYS A 371 8.45 -4.80 26.99
C LYS A 371 8.91 -5.14 28.41
N LYS A 372 9.38 -6.39 28.63
CA LYS A 372 9.84 -6.87 29.96
C LYS A 372 11.03 -6.07 30.47
N MET A 373 12.06 -5.88 29.62
CA MET A 373 13.25 -5.11 30.02
C MET A 373 12.93 -3.63 30.28
N VAL A 374 12.00 -3.02 29.50
CA VAL A 374 11.55 -1.65 29.74
C VAL A 374 10.83 -1.56 31.10
N ALA A 375 9.93 -2.49 31.40
CA ALA A 375 9.22 -2.53 32.69
C ALA A 375 10.22 -2.69 33.86
N TRP A 376 11.22 -3.55 33.71
CA TRP A 376 12.26 -3.74 34.72
C TRP A 376 13.07 -2.46 34.96
N VAL A 377 13.56 -1.81 33.90
CA VAL A 377 14.31 -0.54 34.01
C VAL A 377 13.47 0.56 34.64
N ARG A 378 12.18 0.65 34.29
CA ARG A 378 11.24 1.59 34.93
C ARG A 378 11.13 1.36 36.43
N GLY A 379 10.86 0.12 36.82
CA GLY A 379 10.79 -0.25 38.24
C GLY A 379 12.08 0.04 39.00
N ARG A 380 13.25 -0.25 38.40
CA ARG A 380 14.56 -0.09 39.02
C ARG A 380 15.02 1.38 39.11
N SER A 381 14.68 2.21 38.09
CA SER A 381 15.09 3.62 38.01
C SER A 381 14.06 4.60 38.57
N GLY A 382 12.80 4.21 38.70
CA GLY A 382 11.69 5.14 38.94
C GLY A 382 11.37 6.08 37.77
N VAL A 383 11.99 5.87 36.59
CA VAL A 383 11.83 6.72 35.42
C VAL A 383 10.82 6.13 34.46
N GLU A 384 9.70 6.81 34.27
CA GLU A 384 8.69 6.41 33.31
C GLU A 384 9.15 6.71 31.86
N PHE A 385 9.24 5.68 31.03
CA PHE A 385 9.59 5.80 29.62
C PHE A 385 9.07 4.63 28.78
N MET A 386 9.00 4.82 27.49
CA MET A 386 8.83 3.80 26.48
C MET A 386 10.01 3.86 25.49
N ILE A 387 10.23 2.81 24.71
CA ILE A 387 11.33 2.78 23.73
C ILE A 387 11.27 3.99 22.78
N HIS A 388 10.09 4.43 22.36
CA HIS A 388 9.97 5.59 21.49
C HIS A 388 10.35 6.91 22.18
N ASP A 389 10.28 6.96 23.51
CA ASP A 389 10.68 8.12 24.28
C ASP A 389 12.21 8.28 24.32
N LEU A 390 12.98 7.19 24.15
CA LEU A 390 14.43 7.26 23.97
C LEU A 390 14.80 8.08 22.71
N ARG A 391 14.07 7.85 21.61
CA ARG A 391 14.24 8.64 20.39
C ARG A 391 13.83 10.10 20.59
N ARG A 392 12.77 10.37 21.34
CA ARG A 392 12.38 11.74 21.69
C ARG A 392 13.44 12.41 22.55
N SER A 393 14.02 11.69 23.50
CA SER A 393 15.13 12.17 24.32
C SER A 393 16.32 12.55 23.46
N PHE A 394 16.72 11.69 22.51
CA PHE A 394 17.79 11.98 21.55
C PHE A 394 17.53 13.28 20.78
N ILE A 395 16.32 13.45 20.23
CA ILE A 395 15.93 14.65 19.48
C ILE A 395 16.00 15.89 20.36
N THR A 396 15.47 15.81 21.59
CA THR A 396 15.46 16.93 22.53
C THR A 396 16.87 17.30 23.01
N TYR A 397 17.75 16.30 23.22
CA TYR A 397 19.14 16.58 23.56
C TYR A 397 19.90 17.20 22.37
N ALA A 398 19.64 16.73 21.14
CA ALA A 398 20.23 17.33 19.96
C ALA A 398 19.79 18.80 19.77
N GLU A 399 18.53 19.09 20.04
CA GLU A 399 17.99 20.44 19.98
C GLU A 399 18.60 21.34 21.07
N SER A 400 18.76 20.82 22.30
CA SER A 400 19.42 21.57 23.39
C SER A 400 20.90 21.83 23.18
N LEU A 401 21.52 21.21 22.18
CA LEU A 401 22.90 21.45 21.73
C LEU A 401 22.96 22.38 20.51
N ASP A 402 21.86 23.05 20.19
CA ASP A 402 21.75 24.03 19.09
C ASP A 402 22.04 23.46 17.69
N PHE A 403 21.84 22.15 17.49
CA PHE A 403 21.93 21.59 16.16
C PHE A 403 20.75 22.02 15.30
N GLY A 404 21.03 22.50 14.09
CA GLY A 404 19.99 22.93 13.15
C GLY A 404 18.98 21.83 12.83
N GLY A 405 17.71 22.21 12.65
CA GLY A 405 16.60 21.28 12.42
C GLY A 405 16.83 20.28 11.28
N TYR A 406 17.53 20.63 10.22
CA TYR A 406 17.90 19.72 9.14
C TYR A 406 18.87 18.62 9.60
N THR A 407 19.86 18.97 10.43
CA THR A 407 20.81 18.00 11.01
C THR A 407 20.06 17.00 11.89
N ILE A 408 19.17 17.47 12.75
CA ILE A 408 18.37 16.60 13.64
C ILE A 408 17.47 15.69 12.82
N LYS A 409 16.76 16.22 11.82
CA LYS A 409 15.90 15.41 10.94
C LYS A 409 16.69 14.34 10.18
N ALA A 410 17.89 14.65 9.69
CA ALA A 410 18.77 13.70 9.04
C ALA A 410 19.21 12.57 10.00
N LEU A 411 19.67 12.92 11.22
CA LEU A 411 20.06 11.94 12.23
C LEU A 411 18.95 10.95 12.57
N VAL A 412 17.70 11.36 12.51
CA VAL A 412 16.57 10.51 12.91
C VAL A 412 15.71 10.01 11.73
N ASN A 413 16.18 10.14 10.49
CA ASN A 413 15.39 9.74 9.31
C ASN A 413 13.93 10.23 9.37
N HIS A 414 13.74 11.49 9.71
CA HIS A 414 12.46 12.14 9.57
C HIS A 414 12.36 12.72 8.17
N SER A 415 11.39 12.24 7.38
CA SER A 415 10.98 12.95 6.18
C SER A 415 10.59 14.37 6.59
N LEU A 416 11.06 15.34 5.85
CA LEU A 416 10.80 16.77 6.09
C LEU A 416 9.31 17.13 5.89
N GLY A 417 8.42 16.11 5.82
CA GLY A 417 6.98 16.28 5.63
C GLY A 417 6.64 16.73 4.21
N ASN A 418 5.37 16.95 3.93
CA ASN A 418 4.87 17.58 2.70
C ASN A 418 5.23 19.09 2.64
N SER A 419 6.39 19.48 3.13
CA SER A 419 6.83 20.87 2.99
C SER A 419 7.19 21.07 1.53
N ARG A 420 6.59 22.07 0.93
CA ARG A 420 6.97 22.69 -0.35
C ARG A 420 8.38 23.30 -0.27
N ASP A 421 9.22 22.81 0.62
CA ASP A 421 10.57 23.30 0.80
C ASP A 421 11.47 22.66 -0.26
N VAL A 422 11.62 23.39 -1.34
CA VAL A 422 12.46 23.03 -2.50
C VAL A 422 13.91 22.76 -2.05
N THR A 423 14.36 23.34 -0.95
CA THR A 423 15.70 23.20 -0.39
C THR A 423 16.01 21.77 0.07
N GLU A 424 14.99 20.98 0.43
CA GLU A 424 15.16 19.59 0.85
C GLU A 424 15.78 18.70 -0.25
N GLY A 425 15.41 18.95 -1.51
CA GLY A 425 15.92 18.19 -2.66
C GLY A 425 17.42 18.45 -2.94
N TYR A 426 17.97 19.56 -2.46
CA TYR A 426 19.35 19.96 -2.71
C TYR A 426 20.31 19.63 -1.56
N LEU A 427 19.80 19.35 -0.35
CA LEU A 427 20.63 19.06 0.82
C LEU A 427 20.99 17.57 0.89
N GLN A 428 22.10 17.18 0.30
CA GLN A 428 22.72 15.88 0.56
C GLN A 428 23.57 15.98 1.83
N LEU A 429 23.03 15.54 2.96
CA LEU A 429 23.76 15.45 4.21
C LEU A 429 24.65 14.21 4.18
N SER A 430 25.94 14.39 3.96
CA SER A 430 26.92 13.30 4.03
C SER A 430 27.07 12.77 5.47
N VAL A 431 27.42 11.49 5.60
CA VAL A 431 27.71 10.84 6.90
C VAL A 431 28.76 11.64 7.68
N GLU A 432 29.77 12.17 7.00
CA GLU A 432 30.82 12.95 7.61
C GLU A 432 30.30 14.20 8.36
N ARG A 433 29.36 14.92 7.76
CA ARG A 433 28.71 16.06 8.40
C ARG A 433 27.96 15.71 9.68
N LEU A 434 27.45 14.48 9.77
CA LEU A 434 26.68 14.00 10.93
C LEU A 434 27.56 13.42 12.05
N ARG A 435 28.88 13.20 11.83
CA ARG A 435 29.78 12.62 12.85
C ARG A 435 29.90 13.48 14.08
N LYS A 436 30.22 14.77 13.89
CA LYS A 436 30.37 15.70 15.00
C LYS A 436 29.07 15.81 15.82
N PRO A 437 27.91 16.08 15.24
CA PRO A 437 26.64 16.07 15.98
C PRO A 437 26.39 14.76 16.75
N MET A 438 26.56 13.60 16.12
CA MET A 438 26.34 12.29 16.76
C MET A 438 27.28 12.12 17.98
N GLN A 439 28.55 12.48 17.85
CA GLN A 439 29.50 12.37 18.92
C GLN A 439 29.22 13.34 20.08
N GLU A 440 28.81 14.57 19.78
CA GLU A 440 28.47 15.57 20.78
C GLU A 440 27.21 15.23 21.58
N ILE A 441 26.17 14.73 20.91
CA ILE A 441 24.98 14.20 21.59
C ILE A 441 25.37 13.04 22.52
N THR A 442 26.20 12.11 22.05
CA THR A 442 26.68 11.00 22.88
C THR A 442 27.45 11.49 24.10
N ARG A 443 28.35 12.45 23.92
CA ARG A 443 29.12 13.06 25.03
C ARG A 443 28.19 13.72 26.06
N TYR A 444 27.19 14.47 25.59
CA TYR A 444 26.20 15.09 26.45
C TYR A 444 25.45 14.05 27.30
N VAL A 445 24.94 12.99 26.66
CA VAL A 445 24.21 11.90 27.34
C VAL A 445 25.11 11.24 28.39
N LEU A 446 26.35 10.88 28.04
CA LEU A 446 27.29 10.25 28.96
C LEU A 446 27.72 11.15 30.10
N ALA A 447 27.92 12.44 29.86
CA ALA A 447 28.19 13.42 30.90
C ALA A 447 27.08 13.55 31.92
N LYS A 448 25.81 13.62 31.46
CA LYS A 448 24.63 13.66 32.34
C LYS A 448 24.42 12.33 33.09
N ALA A 449 24.64 11.19 32.43
CA ALA A 449 24.56 9.86 33.04
C ALA A 449 25.60 9.65 34.17
N LYS A 450 26.77 10.28 34.07
CA LYS A 450 27.86 10.15 35.04
C LYS A 450 27.96 11.30 36.05
N SER A 451 27.11 12.36 35.94
CA SER A 451 27.15 13.51 36.83
C SER A 451 26.93 13.04 38.30
N ARG A 452 27.72 13.62 39.23
CA ARG A 452 27.46 13.43 40.66
C ARG A 452 26.10 14.00 41.03
N SER A 453 25.30 13.28 41.83
CA SER A 453 24.04 13.79 42.36
C SER A 453 24.32 15.04 43.15
N VAL A 454 23.75 16.18 42.76
CA VAL A 454 23.64 17.32 43.65
C VAL A 454 22.57 16.90 44.67
N VAL A 455 23.00 16.49 45.85
CA VAL A 455 22.07 16.27 46.96
C VAL A 455 21.45 17.65 47.24
N ARG A 456 20.19 17.82 46.92
CA ARG A 456 19.43 18.95 47.48
C ARG A 456 19.35 18.69 48.99
N ILE A 457 20.21 19.37 49.72
CA ILE A 457 20.09 19.47 51.17
C ILE A 457 18.75 20.15 51.40
N GLY A 458 17.82 19.35 51.93
CA GLY A 458 16.50 19.84 52.28
C GLY A 458 16.61 21.03 53.22
N GLY A 459 16.05 22.16 52.79
CA GLY A 459 15.91 23.31 53.64
C GLY A 459 15.18 22.91 54.93
N ARG A 460 15.87 23.05 56.06
CA ARG A 460 15.23 22.98 57.38
C ARG A 460 14.03 23.92 57.38
N LYS A 461 12.87 23.36 57.66
CA LYS A 461 11.78 24.17 58.19
C LYS A 461 12.17 24.54 59.61
N ASP A 462 12.65 25.71 59.79
CA ASP A 462 12.68 26.34 61.12
C ASP A 462 11.20 26.67 61.47
N GLY A 463 10.67 25.84 62.35
CA GLY A 463 9.50 26.21 63.12
C GLY A 463 9.99 27.02 64.34
N SER A 464 9.41 28.14 64.52
CA SER A 464 9.19 28.69 65.88
C SER A 464 8.39 29.99 65.83
N MET A 465 7.34 29.95 66.57
CA MET A 465 6.53 30.96 67.23
C MET A 465 5.44 31.62 66.39
#